data_942b8a8dcb7f186faae9158c7d11b9f4
#
_entry.id   942b8a8dcb7f186faae9158c7d11b9f4
#
_cell.length_a   1.000
_cell.length_b   1.000
_cell.length_c   1.000
_cell.angle_alpha   90.00
_cell.angle_beta   90.00
_cell.angle_gamma   90.00
#
_symmetry.space_group_name_H-M   'P 1'
#
loop_
_entity.id
_entity.type
_entity.pdbx_description
1 polymer ?
#
loop_
_entity_poly.entity_id
_entity_poly.type
_entity_poly.pdbx_seq_one_letter_code
_entity_poly.pdbx_strand_id
1 'polypeptide(L)'
;MKKIVLLGFFLLLNACVENKPKNRYLPDSSGKINHLSVVMPEKSWNGFLGHKVRHLLSAPYEGLPFDEPQFSLNFIPEKVFTGFVRKSRNIIWFVNDSIGRFQLSENMMAKPQLVAKVSGEDQEVQAFYLEENIELLRASINEIERTEKRRRIRKSPSKNKELSERFQVSTTYPSAYKIFKDTLNFTWIQKPIQKGHMNIIAYALPLNSLKGNIKKRITTIRDSIGKTYVPGRLPGSYMITEQAFRPYYYRTQINGKLAYLTKGTWEVANDFMAGPFINYMIRD
;
A
#
# COMPACT_ATOMS: atom_id res chain seq x y z
N MET A 1 67.26 54.04 -25.40
CA MET A 1 65.81 54.25 -25.27
C MET A 1 65.17 52.90 -25.31
N LYS A 2 64.85 52.28 -24.15
CA LYS A 2 64.23 50.96 -24.03
C LYS A 2 62.74 51.15 -23.77
N LYS A 3 61.89 50.67 -24.68
CA LYS A 3 60.44 50.65 -24.51
C LYS A 3 60.09 49.37 -23.72
N ILE A 4 59.58 49.53 -22.51
CA ILE A 4 59.04 48.50 -21.71
C ILE A 4 57.57 48.28 -22.12
N VAL A 5 57.27 47.11 -22.73
CA VAL A 5 55.91 46.70 -23.03
C VAL A 5 55.39 45.99 -21.79
N LEU A 6 54.40 46.60 -21.09
CA LEU A 6 53.73 46.03 -19.95
C LEU A 6 52.61 45.13 -20.47
N LEU A 7 52.84 43.81 -20.46
CA LEU A 7 51.86 42.80 -20.85
C LEU A 7 50.92 42.54 -19.67
N GLY A 8 49.73 43.15 -19.69
CA GLY A 8 48.69 42.90 -18.68
C GLY A 8 48.12 41.49 -18.81
N PHE A 9 48.46 40.62 -17.87
CA PHE A 9 47.91 39.27 -17.74
C PHE A 9 46.52 39.39 -17.09
N PHE A 10 45.47 39.37 -17.92
CA PHE A 10 44.07 39.34 -17.45
C PHE A 10 43.72 37.90 -17.07
N LEU A 11 43.89 37.54 -15.81
CA LEU A 11 43.41 36.31 -15.23
C LEU A 11 41.89 36.36 -15.14
N LEU A 12 41.20 35.79 -16.11
CA LEU A 12 39.78 35.49 -16.04
C LEU A 12 39.56 34.37 -15.00
N LEU A 13 39.26 34.75 -13.78
CA LEU A 13 38.74 33.84 -12.77
C LEU A 13 37.34 33.42 -13.19
N ASN A 14 37.24 32.35 -13.98
CA ASN A 14 36.01 31.61 -14.14
C ASN A 14 35.69 30.92 -12.81
N ALA A 15 35.07 31.64 -11.89
CA ALA A 15 34.39 31.02 -10.74
C ALA A 15 33.20 30.25 -11.26
N CYS A 16 33.39 28.95 -11.57
CA CYS A 16 32.29 28.00 -11.68
C CYS A 16 31.59 27.98 -10.34
N VAL A 17 30.52 28.75 -10.20
CA VAL A 17 29.55 28.55 -9.11
C VAL A 17 28.86 27.20 -9.39
N GLU A 18 29.42 26.13 -8.85
CA GLU A 18 28.70 24.89 -8.75
C GLU A 18 27.43 25.16 -7.93
N ASN A 19 26.34 25.43 -8.62
CA ASN A 19 25.00 25.35 -8.01
C ASN A 19 24.68 23.90 -7.66
N LYS A 20 25.35 23.37 -6.64
CA LYS A 20 24.89 22.14 -5.98
C LYS A 20 23.48 22.45 -5.47
N PRO A 21 22.46 21.68 -5.88
CA PRO A 21 21.13 21.87 -5.35
C PRO A 21 21.26 21.80 -3.83
N LYS A 22 20.92 22.90 -3.13
CA LYS A 22 20.92 22.92 -1.66
C LYS A 22 20.03 21.75 -1.24
N ASN A 23 20.63 20.72 -0.63
CA ASN A 23 19.90 19.58 -0.06
C ASN A 23 18.91 20.16 0.95
N ARG A 24 17.68 20.41 0.50
CA ARG A 24 16.61 20.92 1.34
C ARG A 24 16.26 19.82 2.33
N TYR A 25 16.48 20.08 3.62
CA TYR A 25 16.03 19.17 4.66
C TYR A 25 14.50 19.02 4.58
N LEU A 26 14.02 17.82 4.40
CA LEU A 26 12.62 17.49 4.43
C LEU A 26 12.34 16.67 5.70
N PRO A 27 11.40 17.10 6.54
CA PRO A 27 11.00 16.33 7.71
C PRO A 27 10.32 15.01 7.32
N ASP A 28 10.27 14.08 8.25
CA ASP A 28 9.50 12.84 8.08
C ASP A 28 8.03 13.16 7.83
N SER A 29 7.43 12.44 6.87
CA SER A 29 6.00 12.53 6.64
C SER A 29 5.19 11.88 7.77
N SER A 30 3.97 12.34 7.95
CA SER A 30 3.02 11.87 8.97
C SER A 30 1.81 11.19 8.34
N GLY A 31 1.05 10.50 9.17
CA GLY A 31 -0.23 9.88 8.82
C GLY A 31 -0.24 8.36 8.99
N LYS A 32 -1.46 7.84 9.21
CA LYS A 32 -1.71 6.40 9.22
C LYS A 32 -1.56 5.84 7.80
N ILE A 33 -1.40 4.54 7.67
CA ILE A 33 -1.37 3.85 6.38
C ILE A 33 -2.73 4.02 5.67
N ASN A 34 -2.70 4.25 4.37
CA ASN A 34 -3.87 4.46 3.50
C ASN A 34 -4.74 5.68 3.88
N HIS A 35 -4.19 6.68 4.60
CA HIS A 35 -4.86 7.95 4.84
C HIS A 35 -4.46 8.98 3.78
N LEU A 36 -5.46 9.65 3.20
CA LEU A 36 -5.31 10.72 2.23
C LEU A 36 -5.82 12.03 2.81
N SER A 37 -5.00 13.07 2.75
CA SER A 37 -5.40 14.44 3.06
C SER A 37 -5.94 15.09 1.79
N VAL A 38 -7.19 15.48 1.79
CA VAL A 38 -7.85 16.15 0.66
C VAL A 38 -7.98 17.63 0.99
N VAL A 39 -7.25 18.45 0.27
CA VAL A 39 -7.16 19.91 0.47
C VAL A 39 -7.99 20.61 -0.59
N MET A 40 -9.03 21.31 -0.16
CA MET A 40 -9.92 22.10 -1.03
C MET A 40 -10.74 23.10 -0.20
N PRO A 41 -11.44 24.05 -0.85
CA PRO A 41 -12.44 24.89 -0.17
C PRO A 41 -13.57 24.04 0.43
N GLU A 42 -14.07 24.43 1.60
CA GLU A 42 -15.14 23.71 2.31
C GLU A 42 -16.42 23.60 1.46
N LYS A 43 -16.76 24.64 0.73
CA LYS A 43 -17.90 24.63 -0.21
C LYS A 43 -17.76 23.51 -1.26
N SER A 44 -16.53 23.31 -1.79
CA SER A 44 -16.25 22.26 -2.77
C SER A 44 -16.30 20.88 -2.15
N TRP A 45 -15.83 20.72 -0.90
CA TRP A 45 -15.90 19.45 -0.17
C TRP A 45 -17.33 19.00 0.10
N ASN A 46 -18.22 19.94 0.47
CA ASN A 46 -19.65 19.67 0.70
C ASN A 46 -20.48 19.63 -0.59
N GLY A 47 -19.89 20.00 -1.73
CA GLY A 47 -20.51 20.06 -3.04
C GLY A 47 -20.15 18.89 -3.97
N PHE A 48 -20.39 19.11 -5.26
CA PHE A 48 -20.17 18.15 -6.34
C PHE A 48 -18.75 17.52 -6.31
N LEU A 49 -17.71 18.35 -6.25
CA LEU A 49 -16.33 17.86 -6.29
C LEU A 49 -16.01 16.94 -5.11
N GLY A 50 -16.43 17.27 -3.90
CA GLY A 50 -16.21 16.42 -2.72
C GLY A 50 -16.97 15.09 -2.80
N HIS A 51 -18.18 15.07 -3.38
CA HIS A 51 -18.89 13.82 -3.68
C HIS A 51 -18.14 12.96 -4.69
N LYS A 52 -17.63 13.55 -5.77
CA LYS A 52 -16.84 12.87 -6.79
C LYS A 52 -15.54 12.27 -6.21
N VAL A 53 -14.81 13.04 -5.38
CA VAL A 53 -13.60 12.60 -4.67
C VAL A 53 -13.89 11.39 -3.78
N ARG A 54 -14.94 11.44 -2.96
CA ARG A 54 -15.35 10.31 -2.12
C ARG A 54 -15.69 9.09 -2.94
N HIS A 55 -16.50 9.24 -3.99
CA HIS A 55 -16.85 8.14 -4.88
C HIS A 55 -15.62 7.47 -5.50
N LEU A 56 -14.71 8.26 -6.06
CA LEU A 56 -13.52 7.75 -6.75
C LEU A 56 -12.47 7.12 -5.82
N LEU A 57 -12.29 7.64 -4.59
CA LEU A 57 -11.20 7.24 -3.70
C LEU A 57 -11.64 6.32 -2.56
N SER A 58 -12.93 6.22 -2.30
CA SER A 58 -13.47 5.27 -1.32
C SER A 58 -13.99 3.98 -1.97
N ALA A 59 -13.52 3.67 -3.17
CA ALA A 59 -13.85 2.39 -3.81
C ALA A 59 -13.50 1.23 -2.87
N PRO A 60 -14.38 0.21 -2.75
CA PRO A 60 -14.17 -0.90 -1.83
C PRO A 60 -12.98 -1.76 -2.22
N TYR A 61 -12.39 -2.44 -1.23
CA TYR A 61 -11.38 -3.46 -1.47
C TYR A 61 -12.01 -4.70 -2.08
N GLU A 62 -11.44 -5.17 -3.17
CA GLU A 62 -11.83 -6.46 -3.74
C GLU A 62 -11.56 -7.63 -2.77
N GLY A 63 -12.54 -8.51 -2.64
CA GLY A 63 -12.42 -9.71 -1.81
C GLY A 63 -12.96 -9.52 -0.39
N LEU A 64 -13.54 -8.37 -0.07
CA LEU A 64 -14.27 -8.16 1.16
C LEU A 64 -15.78 -8.19 0.89
N PRO A 65 -16.58 -8.78 1.80
CA PRO A 65 -18.05 -8.83 1.68
C PRO A 65 -18.72 -7.48 2.00
N PHE A 66 -17.98 -6.56 2.60
CA PHE A 66 -18.43 -5.21 2.96
C PHE A 66 -17.66 -4.15 2.18
N ASP A 67 -18.29 -3.02 1.93
CA ASP A 67 -17.70 -1.88 1.25
C ASP A 67 -16.70 -1.14 2.17
N GLU A 68 -15.59 -1.78 2.46
CA GLU A 68 -14.48 -1.13 3.17
C GLU A 68 -13.66 -0.28 2.18
N PRO A 69 -13.57 1.04 2.39
CA PRO A 69 -12.87 1.91 1.47
C PRO A 69 -11.36 1.63 1.45
N GLN A 70 -10.76 1.67 0.26
CA GLN A 70 -9.30 1.51 0.09
C GLN A 70 -8.53 2.58 0.85
N PHE A 71 -9.06 3.79 0.90
CA PHE A 71 -8.43 4.93 1.54
C PHE A 71 -9.37 5.63 2.51
N SER A 72 -8.84 6.04 3.64
CA SER A 72 -9.53 6.92 4.59
C SER A 72 -9.25 8.38 4.21
N LEU A 73 -10.29 9.12 3.85
CA LEU A 73 -10.17 10.52 3.46
C LEU A 73 -10.22 11.43 4.67
N ASN A 74 -9.30 12.38 4.73
CA ASN A 74 -9.24 13.44 5.74
C ASN A 74 -9.34 14.79 5.05
N PHE A 75 -10.49 15.44 5.18
CA PHE A 75 -10.71 16.77 4.62
C PHE A 75 -9.89 17.84 5.35
N ILE A 76 -9.26 18.72 4.61
CA ILE A 76 -8.46 19.83 5.11
C ILE A 76 -8.88 21.10 4.36
N PRO A 77 -9.52 22.05 5.04
CA PRO A 77 -9.77 23.35 4.44
C PRO A 77 -8.48 24.03 4.01
N GLU A 78 -8.48 24.67 2.86
CA GLU A 78 -7.28 25.34 2.31
C GLU A 78 -6.62 26.32 3.28
N LYS A 79 -7.43 27.06 4.02
CA LYS A 79 -6.98 28.05 5.01
C LYS A 79 -6.10 27.47 6.11
N VAL A 80 -6.29 26.19 6.48
CA VAL A 80 -5.52 25.50 7.53
C VAL A 80 -4.45 24.57 6.97
N PHE A 81 -4.26 24.53 5.65
CA PHE A 81 -3.22 23.75 5.02
C PHE A 81 -1.84 24.40 5.20
N THR A 82 -1.36 24.43 6.43
CA THR A 82 -0.10 25.04 6.86
C THR A 82 0.65 24.14 7.85
N GLY A 83 1.90 24.45 8.15
CA GLY A 83 2.67 23.82 9.22
C GLY A 83 2.67 22.30 9.19
N PHE A 84 2.22 21.66 10.28
CA PHE A 84 2.23 20.20 10.45
C PHE A 84 1.34 19.46 9.43
N VAL A 85 0.22 20.03 9.03
CA VAL A 85 -0.73 19.40 8.11
C VAL A 85 -0.10 19.14 6.74
N ARG A 86 0.83 20.00 6.31
CA ARG A 86 1.60 19.82 5.07
C ARG A 86 2.54 18.60 5.09
N LYS A 87 2.78 18.00 6.26
CA LYS A 87 3.61 16.81 6.38
C LYS A 87 2.84 15.50 6.11
N SER A 88 1.53 15.56 5.82
CA SER A 88 0.76 14.39 5.44
C SER A 88 1.43 13.64 4.29
N ARG A 89 1.51 12.29 4.40
CA ARG A 89 2.23 11.48 3.41
C ARG A 89 1.57 11.49 2.04
N ASN A 90 0.24 11.44 1.98
CA ASN A 90 -0.51 11.52 0.73
C ASN A 90 -1.45 12.72 0.78
N ILE A 91 -1.32 13.59 -0.19
CA ILE A 91 -2.10 14.83 -0.30
C ILE A 91 -2.71 14.90 -1.70
N ILE A 92 -4.00 15.19 -1.75
CA ILE A 92 -4.69 15.59 -2.98
C ILE A 92 -5.08 17.04 -2.77
N TRP A 93 -4.54 17.93 -3.58
CA TRP A 93 -4.70 19.36 -3.43
C TRP A 93 -5.37 19.97 -4.65
N PHE A 94 -6.59 20.44 -4.47
CA PHE A 94 -7.36 21.14 -5.49
C PHE A 94 -7.06 22.64 -5.47
N VAL A 95 -6.78 23.20 -6.63
CA VAL A 95 -6.38 24.60 -6.76
C VAL A 95 -7.17 25.22 -7.89
N ASN A 96 -7.76 26.39 -7.65
CA ASN A 96 -8.37 27.17 -8.73
C ASN A 96 -7.27 27.76 -9.63
N ASP A 97 -7.33 27.47 -10.93
CA ASP A 97 -6.33 27.87 -11.93
C ASP A 97 -7.02 27.91 -13.29
N SER A 98 -6.70 28.88 -14.14
CA SER A 98 -7.23 28.98 -15.51
C SER A 98 -6.82 27.79 -16.40
N ILE A 99 -5.78 27.04 -16.00
CA ILE A 99 -5.28 25.87 -16.73
C ILE A 99 -5.65 24.60 -15.98
N GLY A 100 -6.52 23.80 -16.60
CA GLY A 100 -6.86 22.47 -16.10
C GLY A 100 -5.67 21.50 -16.23
N ARG A 101 -5.29 20.83 -15.13
CA ARG A 101 -4.23 19.81 -15.16
C ARG A 101 -4.23 18.94 -13.90
N PHE A 102 -3.66 17.75 -14.07
CA PHE A 102 -3.28 16.86 -12.98
C PHE A 102 -1.75 16.75 -12.91
N GLN A 103 -1.18 16.86 -11.72
CA GLN A 103 0.26 16.79 -11.52
C GLN A 103 0.59 16.00 -10.26
N LEU A 104 1.44 14.98 -10.39
CA LEU A 104 2.03 14.28 -9.25
C LEU A 104 3.42 14.84 -8.94
N SER A 105 3.67 15.03 -7.66
CA SER A 105 4.98 15.47 -7.15
C SER A 105 5.35 14.66 -5.91
N GLU A 106 6.60 14.26 -5.82
CA GLU A 106 7.11 13.55 -4.66
C GLU A 106 7.94 14.46 -3.75
N ASN A 107 7.86 14.24 -2.46
CA ASN A 107 8.73 14.85 -1.46
C ASN A 107 8.75 16.39 -1.51
N MET A 108 7.59 17.02 -1.68
CA MET A 108 7.49 18.48 -1.74
C MET A 108 7.74 19.16 -0.39
N MET A 109 7.13 18.62 0.68
CA MET A 109 7.09 19.28 2.01
C MET A 109 7.50 18.32 3.14
N ALA A 110 7.55 17.02 2.87
CA ALA A 110 7.99 15.97 3.78
C ALA A 110 8.51 14.76 2.98
N LYS A 111 9.08 13.75 3.63
CA LYS A 111 9.59 12.55 2.96
C LYS A 111 9.30 11.30 3.82
N PRO A 112 8.77 10.20 3.22
CA PRO A 112 8.25 10.08 1.85
C PRO A 112 6.90 10.81 1.72
N GLN A 113 6.63 11.48 0.61
CA GLN A 113 5.39 12.20 0.40
C GLN A 113 4.97 12.16 -1.07
N LEU A 114 3.68 11.99 -1.33
CA LEU A 114 3.03 12.15 -2.62
C LEU A 114 2.04 13.31 -2.54
N VAL A 115 2.16 14.25 -3.47
CA VAL A 115 1.22 15.36 -3.63
C VAL A 115 0.63 15.30 -5.03
N ALA A 116 -0.66 15.04 -5.13
CA ALA A 116 -1.44 15.18 -6.36
C ALA A 116 -2.07 16.57 -6.38
N LYS A 117 -1.60 17.44 -7.25
CA LYS A 117 -2.22 18.76 -7.48
C LYS A 117 -3.19 18.63 -8.64
N VAL A 118 -4.46 18.99 -8.41
CA VAL A 118 -5.52 19.04 -9.41
C VAL A 118 -5.96 20.50 -9.57
N SER A 119 -5.77 21.05 -10.74
CA SER A 119 -6.15 22.44 -11.02
C SER A 119 -7.22 22.53 -12.12
N GLY A 120 -7.97 23.60 -12.10
CA GLY A 120 -9.02 23.92 -13.06
C GLY A 120 -9.74 25.20 -12.67
N GLU A 121 -10.41 25.82 -13.62
CA GLU A 121 -11.15 27.06 -13.43
C GLU A 121 -12.42 26.86 -12.58
N ASP A 122 -12.97 25.64 -12.59
CA ASP A 122 -14.14 25.26 -11.82
C ASP A 122 -14.05 23.82 -11.29
N GLN A 123 -15.10 23.36 -10.60
CA GLN A 123 -15.16 22.04 -9.99
C GLN A 123 -15.33 20.93 -11.03
N GLU A 124 -15.98 21.19 -12.14
CA GLU A 124 -16.21 20.27 -13.24
C GLU A 124 -14.88 19.93 -13.93
N VAL A 125 -14.09 20.93 -14.25
CA VAL A 125 -12.74 20.77 -14.83
C VAL A 125 -11.83 20.01 -13.86
N GLN A 126 -11.85 20.36 -12.57
CA GLN A 126 -11.07 19.67 -11.56
C GLN A 126 -11.52 18.19 -11.41
N ALA A 127 -12.82 17.92 -11.42
CA ALA A 127 -13.35 16.56 -11.36
C ALA A 127 -12.95 15.73 -12.58
N PHE A 128 -12.99 16.30 -13.77
CA PHE A 128 -12.55 15.69 -15.02
C PHE A 128 -11.09 15.24 -14.93
N TYR A 129 -10.18 16.16 -14.56
CA TYR A 129 -8.76 15.80 -14.45
C TYR A 129 -8.45 14.79 -13.35
N LEU A 130 -9.21 14.78 -12.25
CA LEU A 130 -9.09 13.74 -11.23
C LEU A 130 -9.53 12.37 -11.79
N GLU A 131 -10.67 12.31 -12.47
CA GLU A 131 -11.24 11.06 -13.00
C GLU A 131 -10.34 10.43 -14.06
N GLU A 132 -9.87 11.22 -15.02
CA GLU A 132 -8.93 10.77 -16.07
C GLU A 132 -7.62 10.22 -15.50
N ASN A 133 -7.21 10.65 -14.31
CA ASN A 133 -5.96 10.24 -13.70
C ASN A 133 -6.12 9.37 -12.45
N ILE A 134 -7.32 8.86 -12.19
CA ILE A 134 -7.63 8.17 -10.93
C ILE A 134 -6.81 6.89 -10.74
N GLU A 135 -6.61 6.11 -11.80
CA GLU A 135 -5.87 4.86 -11.73
C GLU A 135 -4.37 5.13 -11.50
N LEU A 136 -3.80 6.14 -12.14
CA LEU A 136 -2.44 6.59 -11.90
C LEU A 136 -2.27 7.05 -10.44
N LEU A 137 -3.21 7.83 -9.94
CA LEU A 137 -3.22 8.30 -8.55
C LEU A 137 -3.28 7.15 -7.55
N ARG A 138 -4.19 6.20 -7.74
CA ARG A 138 -4.33 5.00 -6.90
C ARG A 138 -3.05 4.15 -6.90
N ALA A 139 -2.48 3.92 -8.07
CA ALA A 139 -1.23 3.17 -8.20
C ALA A 139 -0.08 3.85 -7.45
N SER A 140 0.06 5.17 -7.60
CA SER A 140 1.11 5.97 -6.96
C SER A 140 0.96 6.01 -5.43
N ILE A 141 -0.28 6.17 -4.92
CA ILE A 141 -0.56 6.09 -3.48
C ILE A 141 -0.21 4.69 -2.94
N ASN A 142 -0.63 3.64 -3.64
CA ASN A 142 -0.34 2.27 -3.22
C ASN A 142 1.16 1.98 -3.16
N GLU A 143 1.96 2.53 -4.06
CA GLU A 143 3.42 2.33 -4.06
C GLU A 143 4.10 3.07 -2.89
N ILE A 144 3.73 4.32 -2.63
CA ILE A 144 4.31 5.06 -1.50
C ILE A 144 3.89 4.45 -0.15
N GLU A 145 2.64 3.98 -0.03
CA GLU A 145 2.14 3.29 1.16
C GLU A 145 2.83 1.93 1.36
N ARG A 146 3.11 1.19 0.30
CA ARG A 146 3.88 -0.05 0.32
C ARG A 146 5.31 0.20 0.80
N THR A 147 5.94 1.25 0.29
CA THR A 147 7.29 1.68 0.71
C THR A 147 7.30 2.07 2.19
N GLU A 148 6.31 2.82 2.65
CA GLU A 148 6.18 3.19 4.06
C GLU A 148 5.91 1.98 4.97
N LYS A 149 5.05 1.04 4.55
CA LYS A 149 4.85 -0.24 5.27
C LYS A 149 6.15 -1.00 5.44
N ARG A 150 6.94 -1.13 4.35
CA ARG A 150 8.26 -1.78 4.39
C ARG A 150 9.22 -1.05 5.32
N ARG A 151 9.25 0.29 5.29
CA ARG A 151 10.08 1.11 6.18
C ARG A 151 9.73 0.86 7.65
N ARG A 152 8.43 0.81 7.99
CA ARG A 152 7.95 0.52 9.36
C ARG A 152 8.34 -0.88 9.82
N ILE A 153 8.19 -1.89 8.96
CA ILE A 153 8.59 -3.27 9.26
C ILE A 153 10.09 -3.36 9.55
N ARG A 154 10.92 -2.68 8.75
CA ARG A 154 12.38 -2.66 8.91
C ARG A 154 12.87 -2.03 10.22
N LYS A 155 12.05 -1.26 10.93
CA LYS A 155 12.42 -0.72 12.25
C LYS A 155 12.54 -1.81 13.32
N SER A 156 11.75 -2.88 13.21
CA SER A 156 11.79 -4.02 14.13
C SER A 156 11.35 -5.30 13.39
N PRO A 157 12.19 -5.84 12.49
CA PRO A 157 11.86 -7.05 11.74
C PRO A 157 11.96 -8.29 12.64
N SER A 158 11.17 -9.30 12.31
CA SER A 158 11.36 -10.63 12.90
C SER A 158 12.72 -11.21 12.48
N LYS A 159 13.36 -11.90 13.42
CA LYS A 159 14.61 -12.63 13.18
C LYS A 159 14.38 -14.12 12.87
N ASN A 160 13.11 -14.55 12.83
CA ASN A 160 12.76 -15.93 12.56
C ASN A 160 13.11 -16.31 11.12
N LYS A 161 13.68 -17.49 10.94
CA LYS A 161 14.16 -18.00 9.66
C LYS A 161 13.34 -19.19 9.13
N GLU A 162 12.35 -19.66 9.88
CA GLU A 162 11.59 -20.88 9.59
C GLU A 162 10.99 -20.89 8.18
N LEU A 163 10.48 -19.74 7.71
CA LEU A 163 9.92 -19.64 6.36
C LEU A 163 11.01 -19.75 5.29
N SER A 164 12.19 -19.20 5.52
CA SER A 164 13.28 -19.26 4.54
C SER A 164 14.00 -20.61 4.54
N GLU A 165 14.21 -21.21 5.70
CA GLU A 165 14.91 -22.49 5.82
C GLU A 165 14.05 -23.67 5.38
N ARG A 166 12.74 -23.62 5.64
CA ARG A 166 11.83 -24.74 5.36
C ARG A 166 11.11 -24.64 4.01
N PHE A 167 10.66 -23.46 3.66
CA PHE A 167 9.86 -23.25 2.45
C PHE A 167 10.59 -22.47 1.36
N GLN A 168 11.85 -22.08 1.60
CA GLN A 168 12.65 -21.22 0.71
C GLN A 168 11.93 -19.89 0.36
N VAL A 169 11.08 -19.42 1.29
CA VAL A 169 10.31 -18.18 1.13
C VAL A 169 10.95 -17.08 1.97
N SER A 170 11.59 -16.13 1.29
CA SER A 170 12.09 -14.92 1.94
C SER A 170 10.96 -13.93 2.18
N THR A 171 10.63 -13.68 3.44
CA THR A 171 9.62 -12.69 3.81
C THR A 171 10.07 -11.89 5.03
N THR A 172 9.67 -10.63 5.09
CA THR A 172 9.98 -9.74 6.21
C THR A 172 8.69 -9.27 6.87
N TYR A 173 8.53 -9.55 8.15
CA TYR A 173 7.40 -9.17 8.96
C TYR A 173 7.85 -8.61 10.32
N PRO A 174 7.01 -7.83 11.04
CA PRO A 174 7.38 -7.25 12.33
C PRO A 174 7.70 -8.30 13.40
N SER A 175 8.61 -7.98 14.30
CA SER A 175 9.00 -8.83 15.44
C SER A 175 7.86 -9.13 16.43
N ALA A 176 6.77 -8.37 16.37
CA ALA A 176 5.55 -8.61 17.15
C ALA A 176 4.80 -9.89 16.73
N TYR A 177 5.08 -10.42 15.55
CA TYR A 177 4.57 -11.71 15.12
C TYR A 177 5.38 -12.84 15.73
N LYS A 178 4.72 -13.86 16.30
CA LYS A 178 5.36 -15.01 16.95
C LYS A 178 4.86 -16.30 16.30
N ILE A 179 5.72 -17.31 16.27
CA ILE A 179 5.34 -18.65 15.85
C ILE A 179 4.33 -19.18 16.86
N PHE A 180 3.17 -19.58 16.37
CA PHE A 180 2.09 -20.18 17.14
C PHE A 180 2.10 -21.70 16.99
N LYS A 181 2.27 -22.20 15.76
CA LYS A 181 2.36 -23.63 15.46
C LYS A 181 3.37 -23.85 14.35
N ASP A 182 4.17 -24.88 14.50
CA ASP A 182 5.20 -25.25 13.55
C ASP A 182 5.30 -26.76 13.41
N THR A 183 5.22 -27.23 12.16
CA THR A 183 5.38 -28.64 11.81
C THR A 183 6.19 -28.77 10.54
N LEU A 184 6.53 -29.98 10.10
CA LEU A 184 7.37 -30.20 8.93
C LEU A 184 6.91 -29.45 7.67
N ASN A 185 5.60 -29.44 7.38
CA ASN A 185 5.03 -28.87 6.16
C ASN A 185 4.10 -27.68 6.40
N PHE A 186 4.01 -27.17 7.63
CA PHE A 186 3.09 -26.09 7.98
C PHE A 186 3.65 -25.23 9.10
N THR A 187 3.62 -23.92 8.88
CA THR A 187 4.02 -22.91 9.90
C THR A 187 2.90 -21.87 10.01
N TRP A 188 2.51 -21.58 11.25
CA TRP A 188 1.52 -20.56 11.59
C TRP A 188 2.13 -19.53 12.54
N ILE A 189 2.16 -18.29 12.09
CA ILE A 189 2.73 -17.15 12.80
C ILE A 189 1.60 -16.18 13.10
N GLN A 190 1.51 -15.71 14.33
CA GLN A 190 0.44 -14.84 14.80
C GLN A 190 0.95 -13.55 15.42
N LYS A 191 0.13 -12.52 15.32
CA LYS A 191 0.23 -11.29 16.09
C LYS A 191 -1.14 -10.97 16.68
N PRO A 192 -1.29 -10.83 18.02
CA PRO A 192 -2.55 -10.39 18.62
C PRO A 192 -2.84 -8.93 18.25
N ILE A 193 -4.10 -8.65 18.01
CA ILE A 193 -4.66 -7.31 17.80
C ILE A 193 -5.87 -7.12 18.72
N GLN A 194 -6.40 -5.92 18.80
CA GLN A 194 -7.50 -5.60 19.71
C GLN A 194 -8.72 -6.53 19.56
N LYS A 195 -9.04 -6.95 18.33
CA LYS A 195 -10.16 -7.86 18.03
C LYS A 195 -9.69 -9.05 17.21
N GLY A 196 -8.96 -9.99 17.84
CA GLY A 196 -8.49 -11.21 17.18
C GLY A 196 -7.00 -11.26 16.90
N HIS A 197 -6.59 -11.84 15.77
CA HIS A 197 -5.20 -12.06 15.40
C HIS A 197 -4.96 -11.75 13.92
N MET A 198 -3.81 -11.16 13.63
CA MET A 198 -3.26 -11.18 12.27
C MET A 198 -2.41 -12.43 12.12
N ASN A 199 -2.62 -13.18 11.03
CA ASN A 199 -2.01 -14.47 10.82
C ASN A 199 -1.19 -14.50 9.54
N ILE A 200 -0.05 -15.18 9.58
CA ILE A 200 0.73 -15.61 8.43
C ILE A 200 0.78 -17.13 8.48
N ILE A 201 0.32 -17.77 7.42
CA ILE A 201 0.32 -19.25 7.30
C ILE A 201 1.13 -19.60 6.07
N ALA A 202 2.09 -20.48 6.21
CA ALA A 202 2.87 -21.06 5.12
C ALA A 202 2.80 -22.58 5.17
N TYR A 203 2.69 -23.21 4.00
CA TYR A 203 2.69 -24.67 3.87
C TYR A 203 3.21 -25.09 2.50
N ALA A 204 3.82 -26.28 2.44
CA ALA A 204 4.31 -26.88 1.21
C ALA A 204 3.39 -28.03 0.78
N LEU A 205 3.25 -28.20 -0.52
CA LEU A 205 2.41 -29.24 -1.15
C LEU A 205 3.18 -29.89 -2.30
N PRO A 206 2.89 -31.18 -2.60
CA PRO A 206 3.38 -31.81 -3.81
C PRO A 206 2.94 -31.05 -5.09
N LEU A 207 3.79 -31.00 -6.10
CA LEU A 207 3.53 -30.26 -7.35
C LEU A 207 2.26 -30.70 -8.08
N ASN A 208 1.88 -31.96 -7.95
CA ASN A 208 0.66 -32.51 -8.56
C ASN A 208 -0.64 -32.06 -7.86
N SER A 209 -0.57 -31.38 -6.72
CA SER A 209 -1.74 -30.91 -5.97
C SER A 209 -2.61 -29.92 -6.75
N LEU A 210 -2.07 -29.25 -7.77
CA LEU A 210 -2.76 -28.24 -8.57
C LEU A 210 -3.34 -28.76 -9.91
N LYS A 211 -3.44 -30.06 -10.09
CA LYS A 211 -4.04 -30.62 -11.32
C LYS A 211 -5.55 -30.30 -11.38
N GLY A 212 -6.03 -29.95 -12.59
CA GLY A 212 -7.44 -29.66 -12.87
C GLY A 212 -7.81 -28.17 -12.72
N ASN A 213 -9.04 -27.89 -12.30
CA ASN A 213 -9.53 -26.52 -12.15
C ASN A 213 -8.81 -25.79 -11.00
N ILE A 214 -7.92 -24.87 -11.35
CA ILE A 214 -7.03 -24.19 -10.41
C ILE A 214 -7.78 -23.44 -9.30
N LYS A 215 -8.86 -22.73 -9.64
CA LYS A 215 -9.66 -21.96 -8.66
C LYS A 215 -10.27 -22.88 -7.60
N LYS A 216 -10.91 -23.97 -8.05
CA LYS A 216 -11.50 -24.98 -7.16
C LYS A 216 -10.42 -25.66 -6.31
N ARG A 217 -9.26 -25.98 -6.90
CA ARG A 217 -8.14 -26.62 -6.18
C ARG A 217 -7.57 -25.74 -5.09
N ILE A 218 -7.35 -24.43 -5.36
CA ILE A 218 -6.87 -23.51 -4.35
C ILE A 218 -7.81 -23.48 -3.13
N THR A 219 -9.12 -23.34 -3.35
CA THR A 219 -10.11 -23.31 -2.27
C THR A 219 -10.11 -24.64 -1.49
N THR A 220 -10.21 -25.79 -2.18
CA THR A 220 -10.19 -27.11 -1.53
C THR A 220 -8.93 -27.33 -0.70
N ILE A 221 -7.76 -26.94 -1.19
CA ILE A 221 -6.50 -27.06 -0.46
C ILE A 221 -6.52 -26.16 0.78
N ARG A 222 -6.94 -24.90 0.67
CA ARG A 222 -7.06 -24.00 1.81
C ARG A 222 -7.95 -24.57 2.90
N ASP A 223 -9.11 -25.09 2.52
CA ASP A 223 -10.10 -25.65 3.46
C ASP A 223 -9.56 -26.92 4.13
N SER A 224 -8.85 -27.77 3.39
CA SER A 224 -8.17 -28.94 3.94
C SER A 224 -7.09 -28.55 4.96
N ILE A 225 -6.26 -27.56 4.65
CA ILE A 225 -5.23 -27.02 5.56
C ILE A 225 -5.89 -26.39 6.79
N GLY A 226 -6.97 -25.62 6.61
CA GLY A 226 -7.74 -25.04 7.71
C GLY A 226 -8.29 -26.09 8.64
N LYS A 227 -8.93 -27.11 8.10
CA LYS A 227 -9.48 -28.24 8.87
C LYS A 227 -8.42 -29.01 9.66
N THR A 228 -7.24 -29.18 9.08
CA THR A 228 -6.16 -29.97 9.70
C THR A 228 -5.37 -29.20 10.74
N TYR A 229 -5.10 -27.91 10.48
CA TYR A 229 -4.11 -27.16 11.25
C TYR A 229 -4.64 -25.92 11.96
N VAL A 230 -5.82 -25.40 11.59
CA VAL A 230 -6.36 -24.14 12.11
C VAL A 230 -7.72 -24.38 12.80
N PRO A 231 -7.72 -24.94 14.03
CA PRO A 231 -8.95 -25.13 14.79
C PRO A 231 -9.56 -23.76 15.16
N GLY A 232 -10.88 -23.73 15.27
CA GLY A 232 -11.60 -22.63 15.89
C GLY A 232 -11.62 -22.73 17.42
N ARG A 233 -12.42 -21.90 18.07
CA ARG A 233 -12.54 -21.87 19.55
C ARG A 233 -13.37 -23.00 20.10
N LEU A 234 -14.37 -23.44 19.34
CA LEU A 234 -15.29 -24.48 19.75
C LEU A 234 -14.79 -25.88 19.33
N PRO A 235 -15.06 -26.92 20.11
CA PRO A 235 -14.73 -28.30 19.71
C PRO A 235 -15.28 -28.64 18.31
N GLY A 236 -14.42 -29.17 17.44
CA GLY A 236 -14.80 -29.54 16.07
C GLY A 236 -14.94 -28.38 15.09
N SER A 237 -14.72 -27.13 15.53
CA SER A 237 -14.67 -25.95 14.64
C SER A 237 -13.31 -25.81 13.99
N TYR A 238 -13.25 -25.29 12.76
CA TYR A 238 -12.02 -25.08 12.00
C TYR A 238 -12.21 -24.03 10.90
N MET A 239 -11.10 -23.45 10.45
CA MET A 239 -11.10 -22.42 9.39
C MET A 239 -11.42 -23.04 8.03
N ILE A 240 -12.32 -22.38 7.29
CA ILE A 240 -12.62 -22.63 5.87
C ILE A 240 -12.63 -21.32 5.08
N THR A 241 -12.66 -21.42 3.77
CA THR A 241 -13.02 -20.30 2.90
C THR A 241 -14.52 -20.05 3.02
N GLU A 242 -14.93 -18.80 3.21
CA GLU A 242 -16.34 -18.45 3.33
C GLU A 242 -17.16 -18.95 2.14
N GLN A 243 -18.32 -19.56 2.40
CA GLN A 243 -19.11 -20.20 1.37
C GLN A 243 -20.05 -19.23 0.64
N ALA A 244 -20.49 -18.17 1.32
CA ALA A 244 -21.42 -17.18 0.76
C ALA A 244 -20.75 -16.20 -0.19
N PHE A 245 -19.44 -15.98 -0.05
CA PHE A 245 -18.69 -14.99 -0.79
C PHE A 245 -17.54 -15.59 -1.58
N ARG A 246 -17.68 -15.61 -2.93
CA ARG A 246 -16.65 -16.21 -3.81
C ARG A 246 -15.36 -15.42 -3.80
N PRO A 247 -14.19 -16.05 -3.58
CA PRO A 247 -12.91 -15.40 -3.68
C PRO A 247 -12.58 -14.91 -5.10
N TYR A 248 -11.77 -13.86 -5.20
CA TYR A 248 -11.17 -13.38 -6.43
C TYR A 248 -9.85 -14.10 -6.70
N TYR A 249 -9.59 -14.45 -7.95
CA TYR A 249 -8.41 -15.22 -8.37
C TYR A 249 -7.68 -14.50 -9.49
N TYR A 250 -6.38 -14.31 -9.33
CA TYR A 250 -5.51 -13.64 -10.30
C TYR A 250 -4.27 -14.50 -10.58
N ARG A 251 -3.81 -14.45 -11.83
CA ARG A 251 -2.45 -14.91 -12.16
C ARG A 251 -1.49 -13.76 -11.89
N THR A 252 -0.36 -14.07 -11.27
CA THR A 252 0.69 -13.11 -10.95
C THR A 252 2.05 -13.78 -11.01
N GLN A 253 3.09 -13.04 -10.67
CA GLN A 253 4.44 -13.58 -10.53
C GLN A 253 5.04 -13.12 -9.20
N ILE A 254 5.80 -13.99 -8.58
CA ILE A 254 6.62 -13.69 -7.41
C ILE A 254 8.04 -14.12 -7.72
N ASN A 255 8.95 -13.15 -7.75
CA ASN A 255 10.37 -13.38 -8.10
C ASN A 255 10.55 -14.17 -9.41
N GLY A 256 9.79 -13.79 -10.45
CA GLY A 256 9.82 -14.44 -11.77
C GLY A 256 9.06 -15.78 -11.87
N LYS A 257 8.63 -16.36 -10.75
CA LYS A 257 7.88 -17.63 -10.74
C LYS A 257 6.38 -17.39 -10.88
N LEU A 258 5.70 -18.24 -11.66
CA LEU A 258 4.24 -18.19 -11.76
C LEU A 258 3.59 -18.36 -10.39
N ALA A 259 2.66 -17.48 -10.07
CA ALA A 259 1.89 -17.54 -8.85
C ALA A 259 0.40 -17.27 -9.10
N TYR A 260 -0.44 -17.76 -8.20
CA TYR A 260 -1.85 -17.45 -8.14
C TYR A 260 -2.13 -16.66 -6.87
N LEU A 261 -2.67 -15.45 -7.04
CA LEU A 261 -3.15 -14.62 -5.96
C LEU A 261 -4.64 -14.86 -5.75
N THR A 262 -5.05 -15.15 -4.53
CA THR A 262 -6.46 -15.28 -4.16
C THR A 262 -6.77 -14.30 -3.04
N LYS A 263 -7.84 -13.53 -3.18
CA LYS A 263 -8.37 -12.63 -2.15
C LYS A 263 -9.79 -13.05 -1.81
N GLY A 264 -10.14 -13.05 -0.53
CA GLY A 264 -11.47 -13.41 -0.09
C GLY A 264 -11.60 -13.36 1.43
N THR A 265 -12.64 -13.97 1.92
CA THR A 265 -12.96 -14.09 3.35
C THR A 265 -12.85 -15.54 3.80
N TRP A 266 -12.32 -15.73 4.99
CA TRP A 266 -12.38 -17.01 5.72
C TRP A 266 -13.45 -16.90 6.80
N GLU A 267 -14.03 -18.02 7.13
CA GLU A 267 -14.91 -18.21 8.28
C GLU A 267 -14.48 -19.43 9.09
N VAL A 268 -15.01 -19.57 10.27
CA VAL A 268 -14.84 -20.76 11.09
C VAL A 268 -16.12 -21.60 11.03
N ALA A 269 -16.02 -22.80 10.48
CA ALA A 269 -17.14 -23.74 10.48
C ALA A 269 -17.61 -24.00 11.92
N ASN A 270 -18.91 -23.83 12.17
CA ASN A 270 -19.57 -23.99 13.49
C ASN A 270 -19.12 -22.95 14.54
N ASP A 271 -18.64 -21.75 14.15
CA ASP A 271 -18.35 -20.63 15.06
C ASP A 271 -18.54 -19.30 14.31
N PHE A 272 -18.84 -18.21 15.05
CA PHE A 272 -19.03 -16.86 14.51
C PHE A 272 -17.69 -16.10 14.44
N MET A 273 -16.77 -16.58 13.63
CA MET A 273 -15.51 -15.91 13.35
C MET A 273 -15.28 -15.88 11.85
N ALA A 274 -14.96 -14.69 11.32
CA ALA A 274 -14.62 -14.50 9.93
C ALA A 274 -13.57 -13.39 9.79
N GLY A 275 -12.94 -13.31 8.63
CA GLY A 275 -12.02 -12.23 8.32
C GLY A 275 -11.45 -12.33 6.90
N PRO A 276 -10.79 -11.27 6.43
CA PRO A 276 -10.19 -11.26 5.11
C PRO A 276 -8.93 -12.12 5.04
N PHE A 277 -8.63 -12.61 3.84
CA PHE A 277 -7.35 -13.23 3.54
C PHE A 277 -6.78 -12.82 2.19
N ILE A 278 -5.47 -12.87 2.09
CA ILE A 278 -4.72 -12.89 0.85
C ILE A 278 -3.90 -14.17 0.84
N ASN A 279 -4.01 -14.95 -0.24
CA ASN A 279 -3.27 -16.19 -0.42
C ASN A 279 -2.45 -16.14 -1.69
N TYR A 280 -1.19 -16.50 -1.60
CA TYR A 280 -0.31 -16.70 -2.75
C TYR A 280 0.03 -18.19 -2.85
N MET A 281 -0.23 -18.77 -4.01
CA MET A 281 0.20 -20.11 -4.34
C MET A 281 1.26 -20.02 -5.44
N ILE A 282 2.48 -20.39 -5.10
CA ILE A 282 3.64 -20.28 -5.98
C ILE A 282 3.99 -21.68 -6.47
N ARG A 283 4.20 -21.83 -7.77
CA ARG A 283 4.73 -23.06 -8.34
C ARG A 283 6.24 -22.93 -8.43
N ASP A 284 6.91 -23.78 -7.70
CA ASP A 284 8.37 -23.88 -7.70
C ASP A 284 8.84 -25.06 -8.50
#